data_856677216836846daeb1cc315d8f8472
#
_entry.id   856677216836846daeb1cc315d8f8472
#
_cell.length_a   1.000
_cell.length_b   1.000
_cell.length_c   1.000
_cell.angle_alpha   90.00
_cell.angle_beta   90.00
_cell.angle_gamma   90.00
#
_symmetry.space_group_name_H-M   'P 1'
#
loop_
_entity.id
_entity.type
_entity.pdbx_description
1 polymer ?
#
loop_
_entity_poly.entity_id
_entity_poly.type
_entity_poly.pdbx_seq_one_letter_code
_entity_poly.pdbx_strand_id
1 'polypeptide(L)'
;ALVYATDLEGKVTKIDLTKPFTIDTNASSSKFRTIKEDIGQTTLFITEASSNNGRFIYTRASATINNDDNLWLYFGTGNTQKLQEQSSQIQNRLYGIKDKDFPNFAQVSPAGDISKCKTSPNCPNSADLGWYVNLPNFQKLTAEPTVDKNRVYFPIYEPTTGNNACKTGKAILTGYDTKCGNSVLNVVVGTGVLSKVVVQGDNLYVGIAGVANENIDGFTSSGNLITGKSGAQGTGGTVQTQYWREID
;
A
#
# COMPACT_ATOMS: atom_id res chain seq x y z
N ALA A 1 -12.95 -15.74 -7.91
CA ALA A 1 -12.46 -14.49 -7.29
C ALA A 1 -10.95 -14.44 -7.36
N LEU A 2 -10.39 -13.24 -7.50
CA LEU A 2 -8.96 -13.00 -7.39
C LEU A 2 -8.67 -12.38 -6.03
N VAL A 3 -7.60 -12.82 -5.39
CA VAL A 3 -7.09 -12.27 -4.12
C VAL A 3 -5.66 -11.78 -4.34
N TYR A 4 -5.34 -10.64 -3.75
CA TYR A 4 -3.99 -10.08 -3.76
C TYR A 4 -3.46 -10.03 -2.33
N ALA A 5 -2.32 -10.64 -2.10
CA ALA A 5 -1.66 -10.69 -0.81
C ALA A 5 -0.29 -10.01 -0.89
N THR A 6 0.05 -9.27 0.15
CA THR A 6 1.40 -8.70 0.36
C THR A 6 2.06 -9.41 1.52
N ASP A 7 3.38 -9.59 1.47
CA ASP A 7 4.13 -10.26 2.52
C ASP A 7 5.39 -9.50 2.94
N LEU A 8 6.00 -9.99 4.04
CA LEU A 8 7.22 -9.39 4.59
C LEU A 8 8.45 -9.60 3.70
N GLU A 9 8.41 -10.50 2.72
CA GLU A 9 9.48 -10.64 1.73
C GLU A 9 9.37 -9.60 0.61
N GLY A 10 8.37 -8.72 0.69
CA GLY A 10 8.14 -7.67 -0.30
C GLY A 10 7.48 -8.17 -1.58
N LYS A 11 6.76 -9.28 -1.51
CA LYS A 11 6.04 -9.85 -2.66
C LYS A 11 4.58 -9.39 -2.66
N VAL A 12 4.07 -9.17 -3.86
CA VAL A 12 2.64 -9.01 -4.13
C VAL A 12 2.21 -10.23 -4.93
N THR A 13 1.45 -11.10 -4.30
CA THR A 13 1.00 -12.37 -4.86
C THR A 13 -0.45 -12.28 -5.29
N LYS A 14 -0.74 -12.70 -6.52
CA LYS A 14 -2.09 -12.86 -7.08
C LYS A 14 -2.51 -14.32 -6.94
N ILE A 15 -3.69 -14.55 -6.41
CA ILE A 15 -4.24 -15.88 -6.13
C ILE A 15 -5.59 -16.00 -6.85
N ASP A 16 -5.76 -17.08 -7.60
CA ASP A 16 -7.00 -17.39 -8.30
C ASP A 16 -7.85 -18.37 -7.48
N LEU A 17 -8.97 -17.88 -6.98
CA LEU A 17 -9.98 -18.67 -6.27
C LEU A 17 -11.16 -19.06 -7.16
N THR A 18 -11.05 -18.94 -8.48
CA THR A 18 -12.15 -19.26 -9.39
C THR A 18 -12.28 -20.75 -9.69
N LYS A 19 -11.20 -21.51 -9.49
CA LYS A 19 -11.20 -22.95 -9.68
C LYS A 19 -11.90 -23.64 -8.52
N PRO A 20 -12.92 -24.51 -8.80
CA PRO A 20 -13.57 -25.25 -7.75
C PRO A 20 -12.58 -26.23 -7.11
N PHE A 21 -12.63 -26.34 -5.78
CA PHE A 21 -11.95 -27.41 -5.07
C PHE A 21 -12.52 -28.75 -5.47
N THR A 22 -11.73 -29.60 -6.10
CA THR A 22 -12.10 -31.00 -6.29
C THR A 22 -11.70 -31.77 -5.04
N ILE A 23 -12.70 -32.09 -4.20
CA ILE A 23 -12.50 -33.04 -3.12
C ILE A 23 -12.43 -34.43 -3.75
N ASP A 24 -11.27 -35.06 -3.75
CA ASP A 24 -11.14 -36.45 -4.15
C ASP A 24 -11.73 -37.34 -3.04
N THR A 25 -12.99 -37.74 -3.19
CA THR A 25 -13.70 -38.59 -2.28
C THR A 25 -13.21 -40.07 -2.30
N ASN A 26 -12.32 -40.41 -3.24
CA ASN A 26 -11.77 -41.75 -3.39
C ASN A 26 -10.37 -41.93 -2.80
N ALA A 27 -9.81 -40.95 -2.13
CA ALA A 27 -8.52 -41.08 -1.51
C ALA A 27 -8.61 -41.92 -0.25
N SER A 28 -8.31 -43.20 -0.36
CA SER A 28 -8.14 -44.16 0.76
C SER A 28 -6.92 -43.88 1.64
N SER A 29 -6.25 -42.77 1.45
CA SER A 29 -5.13 -42.31 2.27
C SER A 29 -5.36 -40.90 2.73
N SER A 30 -5.09 -40.62 4.00
CA SER A 30 -5.11 -39.36 4.70
C SER A 30 -4.10 -38.27 4.15
N LYS A 31 -3.91 -38.23 2.86
CA LYS A 31 -3.19 -37.15 2.24
C LYS A 31 -4.16 -35.98 2.05
N PHE A 32 -4.11 -35.06 2.99
CA PHE A 32 -4.60 -33.73 2.73
C PHE A 32 -3.90 -33.25 1.44
N ARG A 33 -4.66 -33.11 0.34
CA ARG A 33 -4.18 -32.38 -0.82
C ARG A 33 -3.83 -30.99 -0.32
N THR A 34 -2.60 -30.62 -0.49
CA THR A 34 -2.18 -29.27 -0.17
C THR A 34 -2.95 -28.34 -1.12
N ILE A 35 -3.70 -27.41 -0.57
CA ILE A 35 -4.42 -26.31 -1.26
C ILE A 35 -3.58 -25.71 -2.41
N LYS A 36 -2.27 -25.83 -2.33
CA LYS A 36 -1.27 -25.36 -3.27
C LYS A 36 -1.36 -25.96 -4.70
N GLU A 37 -1.96 -27.14 -4.87
CA GLU A 37 -1.99 -27.82 -6.18
C GLU A 37 -3.21 -27.41 -7.02
N ASP A 38 -4.29 -26.93 -6.38
CA ASP A 38 -5.55 -26.59 -7.06
C ASP A 38 -5.78 -25.06 -7.20
N ILE A 39 -5.03 -24.22 -6.48
CA ILE A 39 -5.15 -22.76 -6.52
C ILE A 39 -4.05 -22.18 -7.41
N GLY A 40 -4.46 -21.44 -8.44
CA GLY A 40 -3.54 -20.67 -9.26
C GLY A 40 -2.88 -19.57 -8.42
N GLN A 41 -1.55 -19.55 -8.38
CA GLN A 41 -0.78 -18.56 -7.63
C GLN A 41 0.35 -18.02 -8.49
N THR A 42 0.54 -16.69 -8.50
CA THR A 42 1.65 -16.04 -9.18
C THR A 42 2.12 -14.82 -8.39
N THR A 43 3.41 -14.54 -8.38
CA THR A 43 3.96 -13.31 -7.82
C THR A 43 3.95 -12.22 -8.90
N LEU A 44 3.08 -11.25 -8.74
CA LEU A 44 2.91 -10.14 -9.68
C LEU A 44 4.07 -9.14 -9.61
N PHE A 45 4.56 -8.86 -8.39
CA PHE A 45 5.57 -7.84 -8.14
C PHE A 45 6.43 -8.19 -6.93
N ILE A 46 7.68 -7.74 -6.94
CA ILE A 46 8.62 -7.84 -5.81
C ILE A 46 9.27 -6.49 -5.55
N THR A 47 9.36 -6.08 -4.28
CA THR A 47 10.08 -4.86 -3.87
C THR A 47 11.58 -5.07 -3.74
N GLU A 48 12.05 -6.30 -3.97
CA GLU A 48 13.45 -6.70 -3.77
C GLU A 48 13.91 -6.44 -2.33
N ALA A 49 13.03 -6.73 -1.36
CA ALA A 49 13.28 -6.50 0.05
C ALA A 49 14.52 -7.22 0.55
N SER A 50 15.34 -6.53 1.34
CA SER A 50 16.51 -7.08 2.01
C SER A 50 16.74 -6.37 3.34
N SER A 51 17.53 -6.97 4.21
CA SER A 51 17.95 -6.33 5.47
C SER A 51 18.65 -4.99 5.26
N ASN A 52 19.28 -4.80 4.10
CA ASN A 52 20.03 -3.59 3.78
C ASN A 52 19.15 -2.45 3.27
N ASN A 53 18.17 -2.74 2.41
CA ASN A 53 17.35 -1.69 1.80
C ASN A 53 16.03 -1.40 2.51
N GLY A 54 15.60 -2.26 3.44
CA GLY A 54 14.43 -2.05 4.29
C GLY A 54 13.07 -2.15 3.58
N ARG A 55 13.00 -2.63 2.34
CA ARG A 55 11.78 -2.62 1.50
C ARG A 55 10.77 -3.73 1.84
N PHE A 56 10.61 -4.03 3.12
CA PHE A 56 9.59 -4.96 3.60
C PHE A 56 8.20 -4.34 3.54
N ILE A 57 7.17 -5.14 3.21
CA ILE A 57 5.78 -4.68 3.21
C ILE A 57 5.11 -5.17 4.48
N TYR A 58 4.76 -4.25 5.38
CA TYR A 58 4.11 -4.54 6.66
C TYR A 58 2.60 -4.28 6.63
N THR A 59 2.11 -3.61 5.60
CA THR A 59 0.70 -3.20 5.51
C THR A 59 0.04 -3.85 4.30
N ARG A 60 -1.28 -3.94 4.33
CA ARG A 60 -2.05 -4.42 3.19
C ARG A 60 -1.95 -3.44 2.02
N ALA A 61 -2.09 -3.96 0.82
CA ALA A 61 -2.31 -3.13 -0.36
C ALA A 61 -3.76 -2.68 -0.43
N SER A 62 -3.98 -1.46 -0.91
CA SER A 62 -5.30 -0.99 -1.35
C SER A 62 -5.44 -1.15 -2.86
N ALA A 63 -6.65 -1.39 -3.33
CA ALA A 63 -6.91 -1.61 -4.75
C ALA A 63 -7.98 -0.67 -5.29
N THR A 64 -7.90 -0.35 -6.57
CA THR A 64 -8.96 0.31 -7.33
C THR A 64 -8.96 -0.16 -8.79
N ILE A 65 -10.11 -0.09 -9.43
CA ILE A 65 -10.22 -0.27 -10.88
C ILE A 65 -10.32 1.12 -11.48
N ASN A 66 -9.45 1.44 -12.42
CA ASN A 66 -9.47 2.72 -13.11
C ASN A 66 -10.47 2.72 -14.29
N ASN A 67 -10.62 3.86 -14.96
CA ASN A 67 -11.55 4.01 -16.11
C ASN A 67 -11.15 3.16 -17.33
N ASP A 68 -9.95 2.63 -17.38
CA ASP A 68 -9.46 1.74 -18.45
C ASP A 68 -9.61 0.25 -18.06
N ASP A 69 -10.43 -0.05 -17.05
CA ASP A 69 -10.68 -1.38 -16.49
C ASP A 69 -9.44 -2.12 -15.96
N ASN A 70 -8.34 -1.39 -15.72
CA ASN A 70 -7.16 -1.94 -15.09
C ASN A 70 -7.30 -1.91 -13.57
N LEU A 71 -6.96 -3.03 -12.94
CA LEU A 71 -6.79 -3.07 -11.49
C LEU A 71 -5.45 -2.48 -11.10
N TRP A 72 -5.49 -1.52 -10.19
CA TRP A 72 -4.31 -0.93 -9.57
C TRP A 72 -4.22 -1.33 -8.11
N LEU A 73 -3.01 -1.62 -7.66
CA LEU A 73 -2.67 -1.93 -6.28
C LEU A 73 -1.72 -0.86 -5.74
N TYR A 74 -2.03 -0.31 -4.57
CA TYR A 74 -1.21 0.70 -3.90
C TYR A 74 -0.71 0.16 -2.58
N PHE A 75 0.58 0.27 -2.34
CA PHE A 75 1.24 -0.18 -1.13
C PHE A 75 2.55 0.58 -0.92
N GLY A 76 3.16 0.40 0.22
CA GLY A 76 4.45 1.00 0.52
C GLY A 76 5.28 0.11 1.41
N THR A 77 6.53 0.51 1.61
CA THR A 77 7.50 -0.24 2.39
C THR A 77 7.92 0.51 3.66
N GLY A 78 8.47 -0.22 4.60
CA GLY A 78 9.05 0.30 5.82
C GLY A 78 8.83 -0.64 7.00
N ASN A 79 9.88 -0.83 7.81
CA ASN A 79 9.80 -1.65 9.01
C ASN A 79 9.06 -0.89 10.13
N THR A 80 7.79 -1.23 10.34
CA THR A 80 6.95 -0.60 11.37
C THR A 80 7.31 -1.04 12.79
N GLN A 81 8.05 -2.14 12.97
CA GLN A 81 8.56 -2.58 14.26
C GLN A 81 9.80 -1.79 14.70
N LYS A 82 10.48 -1.14 13.73
CA LYS A 82 11.69 -0.34 13.96
C LYS A 82 11.50 1.07 13.41
N LEU A 83 10.58 1.83 13.99
CA LEU A 83 10.20 3.16 13.48
C LEU A 83 11.37 4.13 13.43
N GLN A 84 12.26 4.10 14.42
CA GLN A 84 13.43 5.01 14.52
C GLN A 84 14.67 4.52 13.76
N GLU A 85 14.61 3.37 13.10
CA GLU A 85 15.75 2.84 12.35
C GLU A 85 16.12 3.79 11.19
N GLN A 86 17.40 4.19 11.19
CA GLN A 86 18.01 5.07 10.21
C GLN A 86 19.34 4.45 9.76
N SER A 87 19.33 3.84 8.61
CA SER A 87 20.51 3.34 7.94
C SER A 87 20.61 3.95 6.56
N SER A 88 21.77 4.44 6.19
CA SER A 88 22.00 5.08 4.87
C SER A 88 21.66 4.17 3.68
N GLN A 89 21.56 2.88 3.91
CA GLN A 89 21.18 1.90 2.89
C GLN A 89 19.66 1.74 2.74
N ILE A 90 18.86 2.18 3.74
CA ILE A 90 17.41 2.06 3.71
C ILE A 90 16.82 3.09 2.75
N GLN A 91 16.16 2.58 1.72
CA GLN A 91 15.40 3.37 0.77
C GLN A 91 14.00 2.78 0.63
N ASN A 92 13.09 3.22 1.49
CA ASN A 92 11.68 2.84 1.39
C ASN A 92 11.01 3.49 0.20
N ARG A 93 9.92 2.89 -0.26
CA ARG A 93 9.19 3.32 -1.46
C ARG A 93 7.69 3.20 -1.28
N LEU A 94 6.96 4.02 -2.03
CA LEU A 94 5.53 3.86 -2.29
C LEU A 94 5.35 3.39 -3.72
N TYR A 95 4.31 2.60 -3.96
CA TYR A 95 4.06 1.99 -5.26
C TYR A 95 2.59 2.11 -5.67
N GLY A 96 2.37 2.31 -6.96
CA GLY A 96 1.13 2.03 -7.64
C GLY A 96 1.42 1.08 -8.81
N ILE A 97 0.94 -0.14 -8.75
CA ILE A 97 1.18 -1.16 -9.79
C ILE A 97 -0.12 -1.63 -10.44
N LYS A 98 -0.06 -1.94 -11.74
CA LYS A 98 -1.18 -2.46 -12.52
C LYS A 98 -1.13 -3.99 -12.57
N ASP A 99 -2.27 -4.62 -12.39
CA ASP A 99 -2.47 -5.97 -12.89
C ASP A 99 -3.01 -5.89 -14.33
N LYS A 100 -2.13 -6.12 -15.29
CA LYS A 100 -2.45 -6.00 -16.72
C LYS A 100 -3.38 -7.10 -17.24
N ASP A 101 -3.47 -8.20 -16.50
CA ASP A 101 -4.28 -9.36 -16.90
C ASP A 101 -5.66 -9.37 -16.23
N PHE A 102 -5.90 -8.45 -15.30
CA PHE A 102 -7.20 -8.33 -14.64
C PHE A 102 -8.32 -8.12 -15.68
N PRO A 103 -9.47 -8.82 -15.62
CA PRO A 103 -9.91 -9.71 -14.52
C PRO A 103 -9.46 -11.17 -14.65
N ASN A 104 -8.60 -11.49 -15.58
CA ASN A 104 -8.12 -12.85 -15.83
C ASN A 104 -6.92 -13.16 -14.91
N PHE A 105 -6.74 -14.44 -14.61
CA PHE A 105 -5.52 -14.95 -14.01
C PHE A 105 -4.55 -15.36 -15.12
N ALA A 106 -3.32 -14.83 -15.04
CA ALA A 106 -2.20 -15.31 -15.83
C ALA A 106 -1.01 -15.55 -14.91
N GLN A 107 -0.23 -16.59 -15.20
CA GLN A 107 1.05 -16.77 -14.55
C GLN A 107 2.04 -15.80 -15.20
N VAL A 108 2.65 -14.95 -14.38
CA VAL A 108 3.62 -13.96 -14.84
C VAL A 108 4.96 -14.16 -14.13
N SER A 109 6.03 -13.72 -14.77
CA SER A 109 7.31 -13.62 -14.07
C SER A 109 7.30 -12.41 -13.15
N PRO A 110 7.76 -12.53 -11.90
CA PRO A 110 7.84 -11.41 -11.00
C PRO A 110 8.67 -10.27 -11.59
N ALA A 111 8.23 -9.04 -11.38
CA ALA A 111 8.96 -7.85 -11.80
C ALA A 111 9.25 -6.96 -10.59
N GLY A 112 10.42 -6.34 -10.57
CA GLY A 112 10.79 -5.31 -9.61
C GLY A 112 10.50 -3.90 -10.16
N ASP A 113 10.60 -2.91 -9.29
CA ASP A 113 10.34 -1.52 -9.62
C ASP A 113 11.31 -0.93 -10.64
N ILE A 114 12.61 -1.24 -10.52
CA ILE A 114 13.66 -0.71 -11.41
C ILE A 114 13.44 -1.13 -12.87
N SER A 115 12.92 -2.34 -13.08
CA SER A 115 12.79 -2.90 -14.41
C SER A 115 11.50 -2.58 -15.13
N LYS A 116 10.43 -2.27 -14.40
CA LYS A 116 9.07 -2.21 -14.95
C LYS A 116 8.22 -1.03 -14.49
N CYS A 117 8.65 -0.26 -13.50
CA CYS A 117 7.91 0.90 -12.99
C CYS A 117 8.63 2.20 -13.34
N LYS A 118 7.86 3.27 -13.53
CA LYS A 118 8.39 4.62 -13.68
C LYS A 118 8.59 5.27 -12.30
N THR A 119 9.70 5.97 -12.14
CA THR A 119 9.89 6.82 -10.96
C THR A 119 9.03 8.07 -11.12
N SER A 120 8.18 8.35 -10.10
CA SER A 120 7.43 9.60 -10.06
C SER A 120 8.36 10.82 -10.25
N PRO A 121 7.94 11.86 -11.00
CA PRO A 121 6.60 12.11 -11.54
C PRO A 121 6.35 11.57 -12.98
N ASN A 122 7.19 10.68 -13.48
CA ASN A 122 7.00 10.14 -14.82
C ASN A 122 5.82 9.18 -14.89
N CYS A 123 4.84 9.49 -15.74
CA CYS A 123 3.67 8.63 -15.94
C CYS A 123 4.04 7.29 -16.59
N PRO A 124 3.52 6.16 -16.06
CA PRO A 124 3.66 4.87 -16.72
C PRO A 124 2.86 4.83 -18.02
N ASN A 125 3.45 4.29 -19.07
CA ASN A 125 2.77 3.95 -20.32
C ASN A 125 2.13 2.55 -20.24
N SER A 126 1.57 2.08 -21.36
CA SER A 126 0.93 0.75 -21.41
C SER A 126 1.90 -0.41 -21.17
N ALA A 127 3.18 -0.24 -21.49
CA ALA A 127 4.21 -1.28 -21.29
C ALA A 127 4.68 -1.33 -19.83
N ASP A 128 4.67 -0.21 -19.13
CA ASP A 128 5.13 -0.13 -17.74
C ASP A 128 4.15 -0.82 -16.80
N LEU A 129 4.67 -1.43 -15.73
CA LEU A 129 3.85 -2.07 -14.71
C LEU A 129 3.18 -1.05 -13.77
N GLY A 130 3.81 0.10 -13.55
CA GLY A 130 3.27 1.13 -12.66
C GLY A 130 4.27 2.23 -12.38
N TRP A 131 4.13 2.83 -11.20
CA TRP A 131 5.02 3.89 -10.71
C TRP A 131 5.50 3.60 -9.29
N TYR A 132 6.59 4.24 -8.91
CA TYR A 132 7.06 4.27 -7.53
C TYR A 132 7.60 5.65 -7.13
N VAL A 133 7.62 5.89 -5.83
CA VAL A 133 8.16 7.09 -5.19
C VAL A 133 9.21 6.66 -4.17
N ASN A 134 10.42 7.22 -4.25
CA ASN A 134 11.42 7.04 -3.21
C ASN A 134 11.06 7.93 -2.01
N LEU A 135 10.99 7.33 -0.83
CA LEU A 135 10.74 8.06 0.41
C LEU A 135 12.06 8.61 0.96
N PRO A 136 12.15 9.94 1.20
CA PRO A 136 13.35 10.55 1.79
C PRO A 136 13.45 10.26 3.30
N ASN A 137 14.59 10.62 3.91
CA ASN A 137 14.77 10.72 5.36
C ASN A 137 14.34 9.48 6.16
N PHE A 138 14.55 8.29 5.61
CA PHE A 138 14.15 7.02 6.23
C PHE A 138 12.66 6.90 6.52
N GLN A 139 11.84 7.68 5.83
CA GLN A 139 10.39 7.62 5.94
C GLN A 139 9.86 6.22 5.69
N LYS A 140 8.75 5.88 6.33
CA LYS A 140 8.13 4.55 6.30
C LYS A 140 6.62 4.69 6.18
N LEU A 141 6.00 3.78 5.41
CA LEU A 141 4.56 3.62 5.45
C LEU A 141 4.16 2.95 6.78
N THR A 142 3.17 3.49 7.48
CA THR A 142 2.77 2.99 8.81
C THR A 142 1.39 2.38 8.86
N ALA A 143 0.55 2.66 7.87
CA ALA A 143 -0.78 2.05 7.77
C ALA A 143 -1.15 1.80 6.30
N GLU A 144 -2.17 1.00 6.09
CA GLU A 144 -2.73 0.70 4.77
C GLU A 144 -3.07 1.99 4.02
N PRO A 145 -2.69 2.13 2.73
CA PRO A 145 -3.09 3.26 1.91
C PRO A 145 -4.61 3.34 1.76
N THR A 146 -5.11 4.53 1.46
CA THR A 146 -6.54 4.73 1.15
C THR A 146 -6.69 5.38 -0.20
N VAL A 147 -7.47 4.75 -1.08
CA VAL A 147 -7.80 5.31 -2.40
C VAL A 147 -9.13 6.03 -2.34
N ASP A 148 -9.17 7.22 -2.89
CA ASP A 148 -10.38 7.99 -3.12
C ASP A 148 -10.34 8.56 -4.54
N LYS A 149 -11.21 8.06 -5.41
CA LYS A 149 -11.31 8.48 -6.82
C LYS A 149 -9.92 8.43 -7.51
N ASN A 150 -9.38 9.59 -7.88
CA ASN A 150 -8.08 9.73 -8.56
C ASN A 150 -6.90 9.96 -7.62
N ARG A 151 -7.08 9.80 -6.30
CA ARG A 151 -6.04 10.02 -5.29
C ARG A 151 -5.81 8.79 -4.42
N VAL A 152 -4.58 8.61 -3.99
CA VAL A 152 -4.21 7.63 -2.99
C VAL A 152 -3.43 8.31 -1.87
N TYR A 153 -3.82 8.06 -0.62
CA TYR A 153 -3.24 8.64 0.59
C TYR A 153 -2.41 7.62 1.33
N PHE A 154 -1.22 8.03 1.75
CA PHE A 154 -0.28 7.19 2.50
C PHE A 154 0.07 7.85 3.83
N PRO A 155 -0.24 7.19 4.95
CA PRO A 155 0.26 7.59 6.27
C PRO A 155 1.75 7.28 6.41
N ILE A 156 2.56 8.31 6.59
CA ILE A 156 4.01 8.20 6.63
C ILE A 156 4.54 8.62 8.00
N TYR A 157 5.57 7.91 8.44
CA TYR A 157 6.38 8.25 9.60
C TYR A 157 7.80 8.63 9.16
N GLU A 158 8.31 9.75 9.66
CA GLU A 158 9.69 10.17 9.47
C GLU A 158 10.43 10.11 10.82
N PRO A 159 11.48 9.28 10.96
CA PRO A 159 12.24 9.20 12.20
C PRO A 159 12.85 10.55 12.59
N THR A 160 13.08 10.76 13.88
CA THR A 160 13.83 11.93 14.35
C THR A 160 15.30 11.78 14.02
N THR A 161 15.93 12.87 13.58
CA THR A 161 17.39 12.92 13.42
C THR A 161 18.11 13.03 14.77
N GLY A 162 19.21 12.31 14.92
CA GLY A 162 20.07 12.35 16.12
C GLY A 162 19.79 11.24 17.14
N ASN A 163 20.64 11.16 18.18
CA ASN A 163 20.67 10.08 19.17
C ASN A 163 19.57 10.12 20.24
N ASN A 164 18.50 10.88 20.03
CA ASN A 164 17.44 10.99 21.04
C ASN A 164 16.32 9.98 20.75
N ALA A 165 16.51 8.75 21.21
CA ALA A 165 15.56 7.64 21.06
C ALA A 165 14.18 7.90 21.72
N CYS A 166 14.09 8.90 22.61
CA CYS A 166 12.84 9.28 23.29
C CYS A 166 12.00 10.28 22.50
N LYS A 167 12.50 10.85 21.41
CA LYS A 167 11.74 11.76 20.57
C LYS A 167 10.89 10.98 19.55
N THR A 168 9.62 11.31 19.51
CA THR A 168 8.69 10.78 18.50
C THR A 168 8.95 11.46 17.16
N GLY A 169 9.01 10.69 16.08
CA GLY A 169 9.18 11.21 14.73
C GLY A 169 7.97 11.95 14.20
N LYS A 170 8.09 12.50 12.99
CA LYS A 170 7.00 13.25 12.34
C LYS A 170 5.94 12.31 11.78
N ALA A 171 4.71 12.70 11.96
CA ALA A 171 3.54 12.14 11.30
C ALA A 171 3.23 12.95 10.05
N ILE A 172 3.31 12.32 8.88
CA ILE A 172 3.16 12.97 7.58
C ILE A 172 2.02 12.31 6.84
N LEU A 173 1.06 13.10 6.37
CA LEU A 173 0.04 12.64 5.45
C LEU A 173 0.45 13.02 4.04
N THR A 174 0.66 12.00 3.18
CA THR A 174 0.98 12.22 1.77
C THR A 174 -0.14 11.72 0.88
N GLY A 175 -0.32 12.37 -0.26
CA GLY A 175 -1.28 11.98 -1.28
C GLY A 175 -0.65 12.07 -2.67
N TYR A 176 -1.00 11.11 -3.52
CA TYR A 176 -0.53 11.04 -4.89
C TYR A 176 -1.69 10.80 -5.83
N ASP A 177 -1.58 11.25 -7.09
CA ASP A 177 -2.52 10.81 -8.11
C ASP A 177 -2.34 9.32 -8.38
N THR A 178 -3.46 8.63 -8.65
CA THR A 178 -3.47 7.17 -8.78
C THR A 178 -2.77 6.68 -10.04
N LYS A 179 -2.69 7.50 -11.09
CA LYS A 179 -2.20 7.07 -12.41
C LYS A 179 -0.70 7.23 -12.58
N CYS A 180 -0.14 8.36 -12.11
CA CYS A 180 1.25 8.73 -12.39
C CYS A 180 2.10 8.84 -11.12
N GLY A 181 1.49 8.83 -9.93
CA GLY A 181 2.20 9.03 -8.67
C GLY A 181 2.69 10.46 -8.46
N ASN A 182 2.06 11.47 -9.11
CA ASN A 182 2.38 12.86 -8.84
C ASN A 182 1.91 13.24 -7.44
N SER A 183 2.76 13.94 -6.69
CA SER A 183 2.40 14.42 -5.36
C SER A 183 1.31 15.47 -5.43
N VAL A 184 0.21 15.24 -4.73
CA VAL A 184 -0.95 16.15 -4.62
C VAL A 184 -1.17 16.63 -3.20
N LEU A 185 -0.53 15.99 -2.22
CA LEU A 185 -0.55 16.34 -0.81
C LEU A 185 0.74 15.88 -0.15
N ASN A 186 1.34 16.74 0.68
CA ASN A 186 2.45 16.36 1.54
C ASN A 186 2.48 17.30 2.74
N VAL A 187 1.92 16.87 3.86
CA VAL A 187 1.75 17.74 5.03
C VAL A 187 2.18 17.03 6.31
N VAL A 188 2.97 17.74 7.13
CA VAL A 188 3.31 17.29 8.48
C VAL A 188 2.15 17.63 9.40
N VAL A 189 1.44 16.62 9.85
CA VAL A 189 0.23 16.80 10.68
C VAL A 189 0.51 16.71 12.18
N GLY A 190 1.72 16.34 12.55
CA GLY A 190 2.11 16.25 13.95
C GLY A 190 3.34 15.39 14.17
N THR A 191 3.48 14.88 15.39
CA THR A 191 4.50 13.90 15.79
C THR A 191 3.81 12.63 16.26
N GLY A 192 4.29 11.47 15.82
CA GLY A 192 3.68 10.17 16.14
C GLY A 192 3.40 9.33 14.90
N VAL A 193 2.47 8.41 15.03
CA VAL A 193 2.08 7.45 14.00
C VAL A 193 0.64 7.71 13.57
N LEU A 194 0.39 7.76 12.27
CA LEU A 194 -0.95 7.92 11.72
C LEU A 194 -1.65 6.57 11.59
N SER A 195 -2.96 6.60 11.83
CA SER A 195 -3.85 5.51 11.45
C SER A 195 -4.05 5.46 9.93
N LYS A 196 -4.74 4.44 9.44
CA LYS A 196 -5.31 4.46 8.09
C LYS A 196 -6.20 5.69 7.92
N VAL A 197 -6.13 6.31 6.75
CA VAL A 197 -7.03 7.41 6.36
C VAL A 197 -8.43 6.85 6.10
N VAL A 198 -9.44 7.54 6.58
CA VAL A 198 -10.84 7.28 6.24
C VAL A 198 -11.36 8.44 5.40
N VAL A 199 -12.06 8.13 4.32
CA VAL A 199 -12.73 9.12 3.48
C VAL A 199 -14.22 8.97 3.63
N GLN A 200 -14.90 10.07 3.90
CA GLN A 200 -16.36 10.14 3.94
C GLN A 200 -16.83 11.39 3.18
N GLY A 201 -17.52 11.19 2.06
CA GLY A 201 -17.81 12.26 1.13
C GLY A 201 -16.51 12.90 0.62
N ASP A 202 -16.37 14.20 0.80
CA ASP A 202 -15.17 14.95 0.41
C ASP A 202 -14.20 15.20 1.57
N ASN A 203 -14.41 14.56 2.72
CA ASN A 203 -13.58 14.78 3.90
C ASN A 203 -12.64 13.58 4.13
N LEU A 204 -11.42 13.91 4.55
CA LEU A 204 -10.43 12.98 5.08
C LEU A 204 -10.44 13.02 6.60
N TYR A 205 -10.32 11.85 7.21
CA TYR A 205 -10.17 11.67 8.64
C TYR A 205 -8.96 10.77 8.88
N VAL A 206 -8.06 11.20 9.75
CA VAL A 206 -6.91 10.38 10.16
C VAL A 206 -6.63 10.58 11.64
N GLY A 207 -6.47 9.47 12.35
CA GLY A 207 -6.06 9.46 13.74
C GLY A 207 -4.55 9.55 13.88
N ILE A 208 -4.07 10.19 14.93
CA ILE A 208 -2.65 10.26 15.28
C ILE A 208 -2.40 9.67 16.67
N ALA A 209 -1.52 8.69 16.75
CA ALA A 209 -0.98 8.20 18.02
C ALA A 209 0.25 9.04 18.39
N GLY A 210 0.00 10.20 18.98
CA GLY A 210 1.00 11.20 19.28
C GLY A 210 0.38 12.58 19.50
N VAL A 211 1.03 13.62 19.00
CA VAL A 211 0.57 15.00 19.15
C VAL A 211 0.29 15.60 17.78
N ALA A 212 -0.95 16.01 17.55
CA ALA A 212 -1.32 16.76 16.35
C ALA A 212 -0.79 18.20 16.42
N ASN A 213 -0.40 18.75 15.26
CA ASN A 213 -0.10 20.17 15.17
C ASN A 213 -1.38 20.99 15.30
N GLU A 214 -1.31 22.17 15.93
CA GLU A 214 -2.46 23.07 16.07
C GLU A 214 -2.83 23.76 14.75
N ASN A 215 -1.81 24.12 13.96
CA ASN A 215 -1.97 24.80 12.68
C ASN A 215 -1.46 23.90 11.56
N ILE A 216 -2.37 23.31 10.80
CA ILE A 216 -2.07 22.44 9.67
C ILE A 216 -2.76 23.03 8.44
N ASP A 217 -2.00 23.37 7.41
CA ASP A 217 -2.57 23.94 6.19
C ASP A 217 -3.59 23.01 5.54
N GLY A 218 -4.82 23.52 5.39
CA GLY A 218 -5.93 22.77 4.82
C GLY A 218 -6.54 21.69 5.73
N PHE A 219 -6.09 21.58 6.98
CA PHE A 219 -6.59 20.61 7.96
C PHE A 219 -6.91 21.25 9.30
N THR A 220 -7.78 20.60 10.04
CA THR A 220 -8.10 20.93 11.43
C THR A 220 -7.80 19.74 12.32
N SER A 221 -7.39 19.99 13.55
CA SER A 221 -7.18 18.96 14.56
C SER A 221 -8.15 19.12 15.72
N SER A 222 -8.65 17.99 16.23
CA SER A 222 -9.46 17.92 17.45
C SER A 222 -8.96 16.73 18.27
N GLY A 223 -8.15 17.02 19.28
CA GLY A 223 -7.41 15.98 20.00
C GLY A 223 -6.52 15.19 19.04
N ASN A 224 -6.75 13.89 18.99
CA ASN A 224 -5.97 12.97 18.15
C ASN A 224 -6.60 12.71 16.76
N LEU A 225 -7.64 13.46 16.38
CA LEU A 225 -8.29 13.36 15.08
C LEU A 225 -7.93 14.58 14.22
N ILE A 226 -7.47 14.30 13.02
CA ILE A 226 -7.13 15.28 11.98
C ILE A 226 -8.16 15.14 10.87
N THR A 227 -8.74 16.27 10.46
CA THR A 227 -9.77 16.33 9.42
C THR A 227 -9.38 17.34 8.34
N GLY A 228 -9.57 16.99 7.09
CA GLY A 228 -9.29 17.86 5.94
C GLY A 228 -10.17 17.51 4.75
N LYS A 229 -9.95 18.19 3.63
CA LYS A 229 -10.62 17.88 2.37
C LYS A 229 -9.80 16.88 1.57
N SER A 230 -10.45 15.87 0.98
CA SER A 230 -9.78 14.91 0.11
C SER A 230 -9.27 15.60 -1.17
N GLY A 231 -10.02 16.54 -1.67
CA GLY A 231 -9.73 17.22 -2.93
C GLY A 231 -9.67 16.26 -4.13
N ALA A 232 -10.08 15.01 -3.96
CA ALA A 232 -10.15 14.03 -5.04
C ALA A 232 -11.26 14.40 -6.01
N GLN A 233 -11.03 14.20 -7.31
CA GLN A 233 -11.95 14.52 -8.38
C GLN A 233 -12.22 13.30 -9.25
N GLY A 234 -13.37 13.30 -9.93
CA GLY A 234 -13.77 12.25 -10.86
C GLY A 234 -14.67 11.18 -10.24
N THR A 235 -15.15 10.30 -11.07
CA THR A 235 -15.90 9.10 -10.69
C THR A 235 -14.91 7.96 -10.52
N GLY A 236 -14.38 7.78 -9.33
CA GLY A 236 -13.57 6.60 -9.03
C GLY A 236 -14.47 5.37 -8.90
N GLY A 237 -14.08 4.26 -9.50
CA GLY A 237 -14.69 2.97 -9.19
C GLY A 237 -14.47 2.66 -7.71
N THR A 238 -15.55 2.48 -6.97
CA THR A 238 -15.48 1.98 -5.60
C THR A 238 -15.21 0.49 -5.63
N VAL A 239 -14.01 0.08 -5.29
CA VAL A 239 -13.76 -1.31 -4.92
C VAL A 239 -14.31 -1.48 -3.50
N GLN A 240 -15.39 -2.22 -3.37
CA GLN A 240 -15.84 -2.65 -2.04
C GLN A 240 -14.83 -3.65 -1.51
N THR A 241 -14.08 -3.29 -0.50
CA THR A 241 -13.27 -4.23 0.25
C THR A 241 -14.22 -5.09 1.07
N GLN A 242 -14.45 -6.33 0.64
CA GLN A 242 -15.17 -7.30 1.46
C GLN A 242 -14.21 -7.81 2.53
N TYR A 243 -14.54 -7.56 3.78
CA TYR A 243 -13.83 -8.16 4.91
C TYR A 243 -14.37 -9.56 5.16
N TRP A 244 -13.51 -10.56 5.10
CA TRP A 244 -13.82 -11.86 5.67
C TRP A 244 -13.73 -11.73 7.19
N ARG A 245 -14.84 -11.88 7.86
CA ARG A 245 -14.90 -12.01 9.32
C ARG A 245 -14.84 -13.50 9.63
N GLU A 246 -13.83 -13.91 10.36
CA GLU A 246 -13.81 -15.21 10.98
C GLU A 246 -15.00 -15.24 11.96
N ILE A 247 -15.88 -16.20 11.79
CA ILE A 247 -16.98 -16.45 12.72
C ILE A 247 -16.49 -17.62 13.56
N ASP A 248 -16.16 -17.35 14.84
CA ASP A 248 -15.89 -18.35 15.85
C ASP A 248 -17.12 -19.26 16.11
#